data_65f010db9bd0c1929677463cf68b778f
#
_entry.id   65f010db9bd0c1929677463cf68b778f
#
_cell.length_a   1.000
_cell.length_b   1.000
_cell.length_c   1.000
_cell.angle_alpha   90.00
_cell.angle_beta   90.00
_cell.angle_gamma   90.00
#
_symmetry.space_group_name_H-M   'P 1'
#
loop_
_entity.id
_entity.type
_entity.pdbx_description
1 polymer ?
#
loop_
_entity_poly.entity_id
_entity_poly.type
_entity_poly.pdbx_seq_one_letter_code
_entity_poly.pdbx_strand_id
1 'polypeptide(L)'
;MDGPIDAQGGFIRSRGMKFPKNPEIIKGRVRKLLRGNAYEDKETNAALRVVREGDVVLELGGGIGYMSTLVATKRPIKSVHSFEANPHLIPYIREVHAANGVRNAEVTNAILGPRKGTADFYVRDPMLGSSLEVLEGEVDPPSVKVDVLNAKAVFKDIKPNVLICDIEGAEVDLIPQLPLKGLRAAILETHPQWIGPEGINTVMRAFMDAGLAYYHRGSHGKVLCFRTEW
;
A
#
# COMPACT_ATOMS: atom_id res chain seq x y z
N MET A 1 -8.16 -26.82 -9.88
CA MET A 1 -9.25 -27.02 -8.88
C MET A 1 -9.71 -25.63 -8.50
N ASP A 2 -10.90 -25.26 -8.97
CA ASP A 2 -11.52 -23.98 -8.62
C ASP A 2 -11.86 -23.98 -7.15
N GLY A 3 -11.31 -23.02 -6.40
CA GLY A 3 -11.68 -22.83 -5.01
C GLY A 3 -13.19 -22.52 -4.90
N PRO A 4 -13.83 -22.78 -3.75
CA PRO A 4 -15.26 -22.74 -3.61
C PRO A 4 -15.83 -21.41 -4.06
N ILE A 5 -16.64 -21.44 -5.11
CA ILE A 5 -17.50 -20.36 -5.54
C ILE A 5 -18.55 -20.20 -4.45
N ASP A 6 -18.54 -19.07 -3.77
CA ASP A 6 -19.59 -18.75 -2.80
C ASP A 6 -20.94 -18.71 -3.55
N ALA A 7 -21.82 -19.66 -3.30
CA ALA A 7 -23.12 -19.77 -3.97
C ALA A 7 -24.07 -18.57 -3.67
N GLN A 8 -23.65 -17.63 -2.83
CA GLN A 8 -24.34 -16.36 -2.52
C GLN A 8 -23.62 -15.12 -3.08
N GLY A 9 -22.79 -15.28 -4.01
CA GLY A 9 -22.61 -14.52 -5.27
C GLY A 9 -22.02 -13.13 -5.25
N GLY A 10 -21.65 -12.47 -4.15
CA GLY A 10 -21.18 -11.08 -4.14
C GLY A 10 -19.65 -10.87 -4.07
N PHE A 11 -18.88 -11.86 -3.62
CA PHE A 11 -17.49 -11.69 -3.23
C PHE A 11 -16.52 -12.64 -3.92
N ILE A 12 -15.26 -12.19 -4.05
CA ILE A 12 -14.10 -13.06 -4.26
C ILE A 12 -13.43 -13.22 -2.90
N ARG A 13 -13.06 -14.45 -2.54
CA ARG A 13 -12.35 -14.72 -1.29
C ARG A 13 -10.85 -14.83 -1.55
N SER A 14 -10.05 -14.19 -0.69
CA SER A 14 -8.60 -14.32 -0.67
C SER A 14 -8.12 -14.34 0.77
N ARG A 15 -7.39 -15.36 1.19
CA ARG A 15 -6.86 -15.55 2.55
C ARG A 15 -7.92 -15.35 3.66
N GLY A 16 -9.17 -15.72 3.37
CA GLY A 16 -10.32 -15.55 4.27
C GLY A 16 -10.93 -14.15 4.28
N MET A 17 -10.37 -13.21 3.54
CA MET A 17 -10.96 -11.89 3.31
C MET A 17 -11.95 -11.93 2.13
N LYS A 18 -12.90 -11.00 2.13
CA LYS A 18 -13.95 -10.83 1.11
C LYS A 18 -13.69 -9.59 0.29
N PHE A 19 -13.67 -9.72 -1.02
CA PHE A 19 -13.52 -8.64 -1.99
C PHE A 19 -14.78 -8.58 -2.85
N PRO A 20 -15.57 -7.49 -2.79
CA PRO A 20 -16.75 -7.31 -3.64
C PRO A 20 -16.41 -7.49 -5.12
N LYS A 21 -17.31 -8.14 -5.86
CA LYS A 21 -17.12 -8.29 -7.29
C LYS A 21 -17.40 -6.95 -7.98
N ASN A 22 -16.34 -6.30 -8.42
CA ASN A 22 -16.41 -5.11 -9.25
C ASN A 22 -15.68 -5.41 -10.58
N PRO A 23 -16.39 -5.48 -11.71
CA PRO A 23 -15.78 -5.85 -12.99
C PRO A 23 -14.84 -4.79 -13.55
N GLU A 24 -14.90 -3.55 -13.08
CA GLU A 24 -14.00 -2.48 -13.48
C GLU A 24 -12.69 -2.50 -12.70
N ILE A 25 -12.73 -2.89 -11.43
CA ILE A 25 -11.56 -2.93 -10.55
C ILE A 25 -10.95 -4.34 -10.48
N ILE A 26 -11.80 -5.34 -10.19
CA ILE A 26 -11.37 -6.74 -9.99
C ILE A 26 -11.51 -7.53 -11.29
N LYS A 27 -10.64 -7.29 -12.24
CA LYS A 27 -10.64 -7.97 -13.54
C LYS A 27 -9.32 -8.72 -13.81
N GLY A 28 -9.35 -9.60 -14.79
CA GLY A 28 -8.17 -10.27 -15.34
C GLY A 28 -7.24 -10.88 -14.30
N ARG A 29 -6.00 -10.40 -14.27
CA ARG A 29 -4.91 -10.88 -13.40
C ARG A 29 -5.25 -10.71 -11.91
N VAL A 30 -5.81 -9.57 -11.51
CA VAL A 30 -6.17 -9.29 -10.11
C VAL A 30 -7.12 -10.35 -9.58
N ARG A 31 -8.20 -10.63 -10.33
CA ARG A 31 -9.18 -11.68 -9.98
C ARG A 31 -8.52 -13.05 -9.82
N LYS A 32 -7.62 -13.41 -10.73
CA LYS A 32 -6.90 -14.69 -10.69
C LYS A 32 -6.02 -14.79 -9.44
N LEU A 33 -5.26 -13.72 -9.15
CA LEU A 33 -4.37 -13.67 -7.98
C LEU A 33 -5.14 -13.73 -6.66
N LEU A 34 -6.26 -12.99 -6.54
CA LEU A 34 -7.12 -13.05 -5.35
C LEU A 34 -7.66 -14.47 -5.11
N ARG A 35 -8.22 -15.12 -6.15
CA ARG A 35 -8.72 -16.49 -6.06
C ARG A 35 -7.64 -17.50 -5.69
N GLY A 36 -6.42 -17.30 -6.17
CA GLY A 36 -5.26 -18.12 -5.87
C GLY A 36 -4.58 -17.83 -4.53
N ASN A 37 -5.07 -16.87 -3.74
CA ASN A 37 -4.41 -16.34 -2.53
C ASN A 37 -2.99 -15.84 -2.78
N ALA A 38 -2.72 -15.35 -4.00
CA ALA A 38 -1.41 -14.93 -4.47
C ALA A 38 -1.31 -13.41 -4.74
N TYR A 39 -2.38 -12.66 -4.47
CA TYR A 39 -2.36 -11.21 -4.57
C TYR A 39 -1.50 -10.64 -3.44
N GLU A 40 -0.55 -9.79 -3.78
CA GLU A 40 0.43 -9.20 -2.84
C GLU A 40 1.03 -10.23 -1.86
N ASP A 41 1.44 -11.41 -2.38
CA ASP A 41 1.87 -12.54 -1.55
C ASP A 41 3.12 -12.21 -0.74
N LYS A 42 4.07 -11.48 -1.32
CA LYS A 42 5.34 -11.13 -0.68
C LYS A 42 5.15 -10.09 0.41
N GLU A 43 4.38 -9.05 0.12
CA GLU A 43 3.97 -7.99 1.03
C GLU A 43 3.16 -8.58 2.19
N THR A 44 2.21 -9.48 1.87
CA THR A 44 1.45 -10.25 2.86
C THR A 44 2.35 -11.00 3.82
N ASN A 45 3.32 -11.75 3.28
CA ASN A 45 4.24 -12.55 4.11
C ASN A 45 5.14 -11.65 4.97
N ALA A 46 5.59 -10.50 4.44
CA ALA A 46 6.33 -9.51 5.19
C ALA A 46 5.47 -8.90 6.32
N ALA A 47 4.26 -8.43 6.00
CA ALA A 47 3.36 -7.82 6.98
C ALA A 47 2.99 -8.78 8.10
N LEU A 48 2.63 -10.03 7.77
CA LEU A 48 2.32 -11.03 8.79
C LEU A 48 3.50 -11.42 9.68
N ARG A 49 4.74 -11.11 9.30
CA ARG A 49 5.94 -11.33 10.12
C ARG A 49 6.24 -10.19 11.07
N VAL A 50 5.97 -8.94 10.65
CA VAL A 50 6.44 -7.77 11.39
C VAL A 50 5.34 -6.97 12.06
N VAL A 51 4.09 -6.99 11.55
CA VAL A 51 2.96 -6.30 12.19
C VAL A 51 2.52 -7.05 13.44
N ARG A 52 2.36 -6.31 14.54
CA ARG A 52 2.09 -6.83 15.89
C ARG A 52 0.84 -6.19 16.51
N GLU A 53 0.44 -6.74 17.63
CA GLU A 53 -0.59 -6.16 18.48
C GLU A 53 -0.25 -4.72 18.88
N GLY A 54 -1.28 -3.87 18.84
CA GLY A 54 -1.17 -2.47 19.23
C GLY A 54 -0.53 -1.54 18.20
N ASP A 55 -0.05 -2.06 17.04
CA ASP A 55 0.56 -1.22 16.00
C ASP A 55 -0.41 -0.19 15.45
N VAL A 56 0.15 0.97 15.11
CA VAL A 56 -0.46 2.00 14.26
C VAL A 56 0.24 1.92 12.91
N VAL A 57 -0.50 1.45 11.91
CA VAL A 57 0.03 1.24 10.57
C VAL A 57 -0.30 2.44 9.68
N LEU A 58 0.70 2.95 8.97
CA LEU A 58 0.53 3.87 7.87
C LEU A 58 0.73 3.10 6.57
N GLU A 59 -0.27 3.13 5.69
CA GLU A 59 -0.22 2.54 4.36
C GLU A 59 -0.21 3.64 3.30
N LEU A 60 0.77 3.61 2.43
CA LEU A 60 0.89 4.49 1.26
C LEU A 60 0.74 3.64 0.00
N GLY A 61 -0.29 3.95 -0.80
CA GLY A 61 -0.76 3.10 -1.89
C GLY A 61 -1.78 2.07 -1.39
N GLY A 62 -3.04 2.51 -1.23
CA GLY A 62 -4.12 1.66 -0.70
C GLY A 62 -4.61 0.60 -1.69
N GLY A 63 -4.44 0.84 -2.99
CA GLY A 63 -4.83 -0.07 -4.07
C GLY A 63 -6.29 -0.51 -3.96
N ILE A 64 -6.53 -1.81 -3.84
CA ILE A 64 -7.88 -2.36 -3.64
C ILE A 64 -8.24 -2.54 -2.15
N GLY A 65 -7.50 -1.94 -1.23
CA GLY A 65 -7.70 -2.10 0.22
C GLY A 65 -7.26 -3.48 0.74
N TYR A 66 -6.35 -4.15 0.02
CA TYR A 66 -5.92 -5.50 0.39
C TYR A 66 -5.08 -5.50 1.65
N MET A 67 -4.01 -4.71 1.70
CA MET A 67 -3.08 -4.72 2.82
C MET A 67 -3.69 -4.13 4.08
N SER A 68 -4.41 -3.01 4.01
CA SER A 68 -5.14 -2.45 5.16
C SER A 68 -6.16 -3.45 5.73
N THR A 69 -6.92 -4.15 4.88
CA THR A 69 -7.83 -5.20 5.32
C THR A 69 -7.09 -6.40 5.93
N LEU A 70 -5.98 -6.81 5.32
CA LEU A 70 -5.17 -7.93 5.81
C LEU A 70 -4.68 -7.65 7.23
N VAL A 71 -3.99 -6.52 7.45
CA VAL A 71 -3.42 -6.22 8.76
C VAL A 71 -4.50 -6.01 9.81
N ALA A 72 -5.61 -5.35 9.46
CA ALA A 72 -6.74 -5.13 10.36
C ALA A 72 -7.49 -6.41 10.76
N THR A 73 -7.54 -7.42 9.88
CA THR A 73 -8.26 -8.68 10.17
C THR A 73 -7.36 -9.78 10.72
N LYS A 74 -6.06 -9.75 10.44
CA LYS A 74 -5.12 -10.82 10.82
C LYS A 74 -4.23 -10.47 11.99
N ARG A 75 -4.20 -9.22 12.41
CA ARG A 75 -3.41 -8.74 13.55
C ARG A 75 -4.27 -7.84 14.44
N PRO A 76 -4.13 -7.90 15.77
CA PRO A 76 -4.86 -7.03 16.70
C PRO A 76 -4.21 -5.63 16.75
N ILE A 77 -4.11 -4.97 15.60
CA ILE A 77 -3.54 -3.63 15.48
C ILE A 77 -4.46 -2.58 16.10
N LYS A 78 -3.89 -1.45 16.52
CA LYS A 78 -4.67 -0.31 17.01
C LYS A 78 -5.44 0.35 15.88
N SER A 79 -4.76 0.69 14.78
CA SER A 79 -5.36 1.30 13.60
C SER A 79 -4.48 1.12 12.36
N VAL A 80 -5.11 1.24 11.19
CA VAL A 80 -4.42 1.45 9.91
C VAL A 80 -4.98 2.69 9.23
N HIS A 81 -4.08 3.56 8.76
CA HIS A 81 -4.38 4.77 8.00
C HIS A 81 -3.81 4.60 6.61
N SER A 82 -4.69 4.42 5.64
CA SER A 82 -4.36 4.16 4.24
C SER A 82 -4.51 5.43 3.42
N PHE A 83 -3.53 5.73 2.60
CA PHE A 83 -3.53 6.83 1.65
C PHE A 83 -3.53 6.26 0.23
N GLU A 84 -4.52 6.69 -0.56
CA GLU A 84 -4.69 6.24 -1.94
C GLU A 84 -4.89 7.45 -2.85
N ALA A 85 -4.09 7.54 -3.91
CA ALA A 85 -4.13 8.64 -4.87
C ALA A 85 -5.35 8.56 -5.79
N ASN A 86 -5.72 7.35 -6.22
CA ASN A 86 -6.80 7.14 -7.16
C ASN A 86 -8.18 7.33 -6.48
N PRO A 87 -8.93 8.42 -6.77
CA PRO A 87 -10.22 8.66 -6.15
C PRO A 87 -11.26 7.58 -6.48
N HIS A 88 -11.12 6.88 -7.61
CA HIS A 88 -12.04 5.83 -8.03
C HIS A 88 -11.92 4.56 -7.18
N LEU A 89 -10.79 4.34 -6.51
CA LEU A 89 -10.57 3.20 -5.62
C LEU A 89 -11.11 3.43 -4.20
N ILE A 90 -11.25 4.68 -3.75
CA ILE A 90 -11.68 5.00 -2.38
C ILE A 90 -13.03 4.37 -1.99
N PRO A 91 -14.09 4.46 -2.81
CA PRO A 91 -15.36 3.80 -2.49
C PRO A 91 -15.20 2.28 -2.37
N TYR A 92 -14.40 1.69 -3.25
CA TYR A 92 -14.16 0.25 -3.26
C TYR A 92 -13.38 -0.21 -2.02
N ILE A 93 -12.34 0.50 -1.61
CA ILE A 93 -11.59 0.21 -0.37
C ILE A 93 -12.55 0.20 0.83
N ARG A 94 -13.41 1.22 0.95
CA ARG A 94 -14.42 1.28 2.02
C ARG A 94 -15.39 0.12 2.00
N GLU A 95 -15.81 -0.31 0.81
CA GLU A 95 -16.66 -1.49 0.63
C GLU A 95 -15.95 -2.78 1.07
N VAL A 96 -14.66 -2.94 0.73
CA VAL A 96 -13.83 -4.05 1.18
C VAL A 96 -13.70 -4.06 2.70
N HIS A 97 -13.40 -2.92 3.33
CA HIS A 97 -13.34 -2.80 4.79
C HIS A 97 -14.67 -3.21 5.43
N ALA A 98 -15.79 -2.69 4.94
CA ALA A 98 -17.14 -3.02 5.44
C ALA A 98 -17.47 -4.50 5.29
N ALA A 99 -17.16 -5.11 4.13
CA ALA A 99 -17.41 -6.54 3.85
C ALA A 99 -16.63 -7.47 4.79
N ASN A 100 -15.52 -6.99 5.36
CA ASN A 100 -14.66 -7.73 6.27
C ASN A 100 -14.85 -7.32 7.76
N GLY A 101 -15.78 -6.42 8.05
CA GLY A 101 -16.02 -5.95 9.41
C GLY A 101 -14.89 -5.13 10.02
N VAL A 102 -14.04 -4.55 9.18
CA VAL A 102 -12.92 -3.70 9.61
C VAL A 102 -13.47 -2.37 10.12
N ARG A 103 -13.10 -1.99 11.35
CA ARG A 103 -13.57 -0.78 12.03
C ARG A 103 -12.45 0.16 12.44
N ASN A 104 -11.22 -0.31 12.38
CA ASN A 104 -10.01 0.40 12.77
C ASN A 104 -9.11 0.75 11.57
N ALA A 105 -9.70 0.81 10.38
CA ALA A 105 -9.07 1.28 9.16
C ALA A 105 -9.73 2.56 8.65
N GLU A 106 -8.92 3.52 8.27
CA GLU A 106 -9.32 4.76 7.62
C GLU A 106 -8.63 4.85 6.25
N VAL A 107 -9.38 5.28 5.23
CA VAL A 107 -8.81 5.55 3.90
C VAL A 107 -9.01 7.01 3.52
N THR A 108 -7.93 7.66 3.13
CA THR A 108 -7.87 9.06 2.71
C THR A 108 -7.47 9.14 1.25
N ASN A 109 -8.23 9.89 0.44
CA ASN A 109 -7.84 10.18 -0.94
C ASN A 109 -6.84 11.33 -0.95
N ALA A 110 -5.58 10.99 -0.84
CA ALA A 110 -4.46 11.93 -0.86
C ALA A 110 -3.14 11.17 -1.06
N ILE A 111 -2.10 11.91 -1.40
CA ILE A 111 -0.71 11.47 -1.31
C ILE A 111 0.02 12.27 -0.23
N LEU A 112 1.18 11.77 0.19
CA LEU A 112 2.06 12.50 1.10
C LEU A 112 3.18 13.20 0.31
N GLY A 113 3.57 14.37 0.81
CA GLY A 113 4.67 15.13 0.25
C GLY A 113 5.31 16.06 1.29
N PRO A 114 6.40 16.77 0.93
CA PRO A 114 7.09 17.68 1.85
C PRO A 114 6.26 18.92 2.19
N ARG A 115 5.33 19.29 1.33
CA ARG A 115 4.45 20.48 1.47
C ARG A 115 3.03 20.10 1.08
N LYS A 116 2.06 20.79 1.69
CA LYS A 116 0.66 20.71 1.28
C LYS A 116 0.48 21.34 -0.10
N GLY A 117 -0.36 20.72 -0.93
CA GLY A 117 -0.66 21.19 -2.29
C GLY A 117 -1.59 20.26 -3.03
N THR A 118 -1.46 20.21 -4.33
CA THR A 118 -2.13 19.26 -5.24
C THR A 118 -1.13 18.77 -6.27
N ALA A 119 -1.35 17.54 -6.76
CA ALA A 119 -0.58 16.96 -7.86
C ALA A 119 -1.53 16.38 -8.92
N ASP A 120 -1.04 16.24 -10.14
CA ASP A 120 -1.72 15.47 -11.17
C ASP A 120 -1.45 13.99 -10.96
N PHE A 121 -2.51 13.19 -10.98
CA PHE A 121 -2.43 11.74 -10.90
C PHE A 121 -3.04 11.14 -12.16
N TYR A 122 -2.26 10.37 -12.89
CA TYR A 122 -2.63 9.80 -14.17
C TYR A 122 -3.35 8.47 -14.00
N VAL A 123 -4.65 8.49 -14.32
CA VAL A 123 -5.52 7.32 -14.16
C VAL A 123 -5.44 6.46 -15.41
N ARG A 124 -5.16 5.17 -15.23
CA ARG A 124 -4.99 4.19 -16.32
C ARG A 124 -5.96 3.02 -16.21
N ASP A 125 -6.10 2.27 -17.27
CA ASP A 125 -6.76 0.97 -17.28
C ASP A 125 -5.70 -0.14 -17.51
N PRO A 126 -5.49 -1.06 -16.57
CA PRO A 126 -6.19 -1.21 -15.28
C PRO A 126 -5.85 -0.11 -14.27
N MET A 127 -6.81 0.25 -13.40
CA MET A 127 -6.68 1.36 -12.44
C MET A 127 -5.48 1.21 -11.48
N LEU A 128 -5.03 -0.01 -11.22
CA LEU A 128 -3.87 -0.31 -10.38
C LEU A 128 -2.52 0.00 -11.06
N GLY A 129 -2.52 0.35 -12.34
CA GLY A 129 -1.33 0.82 -13.05
C GLY A 129 -1.24 2.34 -13.13
N SER A 130 -2.07 3.06 -12.35
CA SER A 130 -2.07 4.52 -12.31
C SER A 130 -0.88 5.04 -11.48
N SER A 131 -0.32 6.21 -11.87
CA SER A 131 0.87 6.78 -11.20
C SER A 131 0.88 8.31 -11.24
N LEU A 132 1.85 8.90 -10.55
CA LEU A 132 2.10 10.35 -10.57
C LEU A 132 2.87 10.79 -11.82
N GLU A 133 3.41 9.86 -12.60
CA GLU A 133 4.23 10.17 -13.77
C GLU A 133 3.53 9.79 -15.06
N VAL A 134 3.80 10.55 -16.12
CA VAL A 134 3.47 10.17 -17.50
C VAL A 134 4.47 9.12 -17.96
N LEU A 135 3.97 7.99 -18.42
CA LEU A 135 4.86 6.93 -18.90
C LEU A 135 5.38 7.24 -20.31
N GLU A 136 6.56 6.70 -20.63
CA GLU A 136 7.17 6.87 -21.95
C GLU A 136 6.21 6.41 -23.06
N GLY A 137 5.95 7.28 -24.02
CA GLY A 137 5.05 7.03 -25.14
C GLY A 137 3.57 7.38 -24.89
N GLU A 138 3.18 7.81 -23.69
CA GLU A 138 1.84 8.34 -23.44
C GLU A 138 1.75 9.80 -23.93
N VAL A 139 0.69 10.09 -24.67
CA VAL A 139 0.38 11.45 -25.11
C VAL A 139 -0.91 11.89 -24.42
N ASP A 140 -0.80 12.91 -23.56
CA ASP A 140 -1.92 13.52 -22.84
C ASP A 140 -2.81 12.49 -22.09
N PRO A 141 -2.24 11.67 -21.17
CA PRO A 141 -3.02 10.69 -20.44
C PRO A 141 -4.04 11.37 -19.52
N PRO A 142 -5.22 10.75 -19.30
CA PRO A 142 -6.23 11.31 -18.41
C PRO A 142 -5.68 11.44 -17.00
N SER A 143 -5.83 12.62 -16.40
CA SER A 143 -5.38 12.91 -15.05
C SER A 143 -6.50 13.46 -14.17
N VAL A 144 -6.33 13.26 -12.86
CA VAL A 144 -7.17 13.86 -11.82
C VAL A 144 -6.27 14.61 -10.84
N LYS A 145 -6.79 15.67 -10.24
CA LYS A 145 -6.09 16.37 -9.16
C LYS A 145 -6.23 15.55 -7.87
N VAL A 146 -5.12 15.30 -7.20
CA VAL A 146 -5.07 14.65 -5.89
C VAL A 146 -4.46 15.61 -4.87
N ASP A 147 -4.99 15.60 -3.65
CA ASP A 147 -4.45 16.39 -2.56
C ASP A 147 -3.09 15.83 -2.10
N VAL A 148 -2.14 16.74 -1.90
CA VAL A 148 -0.85 16.44 -1.28
C VAL A 148 -0.89 16.92 0.17
N LEU A 149 -0.79 15.99 1.12
CA LEU A 149 -0.73 16.30 2.53
C LEU A 149 0.74 16.39 3.00
N ASN A 150 1.00 17.30 3.96
CA ASN A 150 2.33 17.39 4.53
C ASN A 150 2.66 16.15 5.36
N ALA A 151 3.67 15.39 4.93
CA ALA A 151 4.06 14.13 5.55
C ALA A 151 4.42 14.27 7.04
N LYS A 152 5.13 15.36 7.43
CA LYS A 152 5.49 15.59 8.84
C LYS A 152 4.27 15.83 9.72
N ALA A 153 3.25 16.54 9.20
CA ALA A 153 2.01 16.76 9.93
C ALA A 153 1.25 15.43 10.09
N VAL A 154 1.10 14.66 9.01
CA VAL A 154 0.43 13.34 9.03
C VAL A 154 1.12 12.39 10.03
N PHE A 155 2.45 12.29 10.00
CA PHE A 155 3.19 11.44 10.95
C PHE A 155 3.05 11.93 12.40
N LYS A 156 3.01 13.25 12.64
CA LYS A 156 2.80 13.83 13.97
C LYS A 156 1.43 13.48 14.53
N ASP A 157 0.40 13.50 13.68
CA ASP A 157 -0.99 13.28 14.08
C ASP A 157 -1.28 11.78 14.25
N ILE A 158 -0.90 10.95 13.29
CA ILE A 158 -1.13 9.50 13.30
C ILE A 158 -0.16 8.78 14.25
N LYS A 159 1.09 9.21 14.33
CA LYS A 159 2.18 8.56 15.08
C LYS A 159 2.34 7.08 14.69
N PRO A 160 2.54 6.78 13.41
CA PRO A 160 2.68 5.40 12.97
C PRO A 160 3.97 4.79 13.52
N ASN A 161 3.93 3.50 13.81
CA ASN A 161 5.11 2.72 14.14
C ASN A 161 5.40 1.61 13.13
N VAL A 162 4.51 1.42 12.14
CA VAL A 162 4.72 0.56 10.98
C VAL A 162 4.35 1.33 9.72
N LEU A 163 5.21 1.24 8.71
CA LEU A 163 4.96 1.75 7.36
C LEU A 163 4.81 0.59 6.39
N ILE A 164 3.76 0.62 5.56
CA ILE A 164 3.59 -0.21 4.37
C ILE A 164 3.52 0.76 3.19
N CYS A 165 4.32 0.54 2.15
CA CYS A 165 4.45 1.48 1.05
C CYS A 165 4.57 0.76 -0.29
N ASP A 166 3.66 1.09 -1.21
CA ASP A 166 3.67 0.69 -2.62
C ASP A 166 3.09 1.85 -3.43
N ILE A 167 3.96 2.71 -3.97
CA ILE A 167 3.59 3.99 -4.60
C ILE A 167 4.17 4.18 -6.00
N GLU A 168 4.48 3.06 -6.65
CA GLU A 168 4.71 2.99 -8.09
C GLU A 168 5.77 3.99 -8.62
N GLY A 169 6.96 4.01 -7.96
CA GLY A 169 8.14 4.78 -8.38
C GLY A 169 8.40 6.08 -7.63
N ALA A 170 7.42 6.58 -6.86
CA ALA A 170 7.61 7.80 -6.05
C ALA A 170 8.43 7.57 -4.76
N GLU A 171 8.91 6.35 -4.52
CA GLU A 171 9.61 5.97 -3.28
C GLU A 171 10.90 6.77 -3.10
N VAL A 172 11.66 7.00 -4.16
CA VAL A 172 12.96 7.69 -4.10
C VAL A 172 12.82 9.14 -3.66
N ASP A 173 11.73 9.79 -4.05
CA ASP A 173 11.47 11.18 -3.72
C ASP A 173 10.81 11.34 -2.36
N LEU A 174 9.92 10.42 -2.01
CA LEU A 174 9.12 10.53 -0.78
C LEU A 174 9.84 9.99 0.45
N ILE A 175 10.38 8.76 0.39
CA ILE A 175 10.89 8.05 1.58
C ILE A 175 11.97 8.84 2.33
N PRO A 176 12.98 9.46 1.68
CA PRO A 176 14.00 10.25 2.38
C PRO A 176 13.44 11.49 3.12
N GLN A 177 12.25 11.93 2.75
CA GLN A 177 11.61 13.12 3.34
C GLN A 177 10.64 12.79 4.47
N LEU A 178 10.33 11.51 4.68
CA LEU A 178 9.47 11.04 5.76
C LEU A 178 10.19 11.10 7.12
N PRO A 179 9.46 11.41 8.22
CA PRO A 179 10.02 11.32 9.57
C PRO A 179 10.04 9.87 10.05
N LEU A 180 10.94 9.06 9.48
CA LEU A 180 11.03 7.61 9.71
C LEU A 180 11.45 7.23 11.12
N LYS A 181 12.05 8.16 11.90
CA LYS A 181 12.38 7.94 13.31
C LYS A 181 11.10 7.68 14.12
N GLY A 182 11.05 6.57 14.82
CA GLY A 182 9.85 6.13 15.54
C GLY A 182 9.11 4.96 14.87
N LEU A 183 9.41 4.69 13.61
CA LEU A 183 9.01 3.41 13.00
C LEU A 183 9.82 2.27 13.64
N ARG A 184 9.15 1.18 13.94
CA ARG A 184 9.80 -0.08 14.35
C ARG A 184 9.86 -1.10 13.20
N ALA A 185 9.03 -0.95 12.17
CA ALA A 185 9.07 -1.78 10.98
C ALA A 185 8.60 -0.99 9.75
N ALA A 186 9.11 -1.37 8.59
CA ALA A 186 8.67 -0.88 7.30
C ALA A 186 8.67 -2.02 6.28
N ILE A 187 7.68 -2.00 5.39
CA ILE A 187 7.55 -2.90 4.24
C ILE A 187 7.38 -2.01 3.03
N LEU A 188 8.16 -2.26 2.02
CA LEU A 188 8.18 -1.44 0.82
C LEU A 188 8.25 -2.32 -0.42
N GLU A 189 7.33 -2.17 -1.37
CA GLU A 189 7.58 -2.60 -2.75
C GLU A 189 8.42 -1.54 -3.44
N THR A 190 9.53 -1.96 -4.03
CA THR A 190 10.41 -1.09 -4.82
C THR A 190 10.13 -1.29 -6.31
N HIS A 191 10.31 -0.23 -7.08
CA HIS A 191 10.12 -0.25 -8.53
C HIS A 191 11.43 0.01 -9.26
N PRO A 192 12.36 -1.00 -9.32
CA PRO A 192 13.69 -0.83 -9.88
C PRO A 192 13.72 -0.34 -11.33
N GLN A 193 12.67 -0.66 -12.09
CA GLN A 193 12.51 -0.21 -13.47
C GLN A 193 12.39 1.31 -13.60
N TRP A 194 11.95 2.00 -12.53
CA TRP A 194 11.78 3.46 -12.52
C TRP A 194 12.87 4.15 -11.70
N ILE A 195 13.18 3.64 -10.50
CA ILE A 195 14.11 4.32 -9.59
C ILE A 195 15.57 3.88 -9.75
N GLY A 196 15.85 2.81 -10.48
CA GLY A 196 17.18 2.27 -10.69
C GLY A 196 17.91 1.82 -9.43
N PRO A 197 19.15 1.34 -9.54
CA PRO A 197 19.94 0.88 -8.39
C PRO A 197 20.26 1.99 -7.39
N GLU A 198 20.49 3.21 -7.86
CA GLU A 198 20.79 4.37 -6.99
C GLU A 198 19.58 4.79 -6.18
N GLY A 199 18.37 4.77 -6.77
CA GLY A 199 17.12 5.02 -6.05
C GLY A 199 16.86 3.98 -4.97
N ILE A 200 17.08 2.70 -5.26
CA ILE A 200 16.99 1.63 -4.25
C ILE A 200 17.96 1.89 -3.09
N ASN A 201 19.23 2.23 -3.39
CA ASN A 201 20.21 2.55 -2.35
C ASN A 201 19.80 3.75 -1.51
N THR A 202 19.22 4.79 -2.14
CA THR A 202 18.70 5.98 -1.45
C THR A 202 17.59 5.62 -0.47
N VAL A 203 16.62 4.84 -0.92
CA VAL A 203 15.52 4.36 -0.08
C VAL A 203 16.02 3.49 1.09
N MET A 204 16.92 2.54 0.80
CA MET A 204 17.49 1.68 1.84
C MET A 204 18.25 2.48 2.90
N ARG A 205 19.08 3.45 2.48
CA ARG A 205 19.81 4.33 3.40
C ARG A 205 18.88 5.11 4.29
N ALA A 206 17.78 5.66 3.77
CA ALA A 206 16.83 6.41 4.56
C ALA A 206 16.27 5.61 5.75
N PHE A 207 15.95 4.33 5.56
CA PHE A 207 15.51 3.45 6.65
C PHE A 207 16.66 3.11 7.62
N MET A 208 17.85 2.80 7.10
CA MET A 208 19.00 2.48 7.96
C MET A 208 19.44 3.68 8.80
N ASP A 209 19.46 4.89 8.23
CA ASP A 209 19.78 6.13 8.95
C ASP A 209 18.72 6.47 10.01
N ALA A 210 17.49 6.00 9.82
CA ALA A 210 16.43 6.10 10.82
C ALA A 210 16.53 5.03 11.93
N GLY A 211 17.50 4.10 11.85
CA GLY A 211 17.75 3.05 12.84
C GLY A 211 17.05 1.71 12.58
N LEU A 212 16.46 1.53 11.40
CA LEU A 212 15.88 0.24 11.01
C LEU A 212 16.93 -0.61 10.28
N ALA A 213 17.03 -1.89 10.63
CA ALA A 213 17.88 -2.85 9.94
C ALA A 213 17.10 -3.60 8.83
N TYR A 214 17.77 -3.87 7.72
CA TYR A 214 17.22 -4.73 6.67
C TYR A 214 16.90 -6.12 7.21
N TYR A 215 15.65 -6.56 7.05
CA TYR A 215 15.18 -7.84 7.55
C TYR A 215 14.99 -8.84 6.40
N HIS A 216 16.03 -9.62 6.11
CA HIS A 216 16.08 -10.57 5.00
C HIS A 216 14.94 -11.61 5.00
N ARG A 217 14.46 -12.06 6.19
CA ARG A 217 13.37 -13.04 6.27
C ARG A 217 11.99 -12.47 5.89
N GLY A 218 11.84 -11.15 5.92
CA GLY A 218 10.64 -10.44 5.47
C GLY A 218 10.77 -9.89 4.06
N SER A 219 11.97 -9.91 3.48
CA SER A 219 12.24 -9.35 2.16
C SER A 219 12.23 -10.43 1.08
N HIS A 220 11.63 -10.13 -0.08
CA HIS A 220 11.62 -11.06 -1.20
C HIS A 220 11.42 -10.34 -2.55
N GLY A 221 12.38 -10.47 -3.46
CA GLY A 221 12.36 -9.83 -4.77
C GLY A 221 12.34 -8.31 -4.65
N LYS A 222 11.28 -7.66 -5.13
CA LYS A 222 11.09 -6.22 -5.05
C LYS A 222 10.66 -5.73 -3.66
N VAL A 223 10.22 -6.62 -2.78
CA VAL A 223 9.73 -6.27 -1.45
C VAL A 223 10.87 -6.24 -0.47
N LEU A 224 11.11 -5.08 0.10
CA LEU A 224 12.07 -4.84 1.16
C LEU A 224 11.34 -4.74 2.50
N CYS A 225 11.90 -5.34 3.54
CA CYS A 225 11.39 -5.27 4.88
C CYS A 225 12.49 -4.79 5.83
N PHE A 226 12.15 -3.88 6.72
CA PHE A 226 13.04 -3.30 7.71
C PHE A 226 12.42 -3.38 9.10
N ARG A 227 13.24 -3.46 10.15
CA ARG A 227 12.79 -3.48 11.55
C ARG A 227 13.88 -3.07 12.51
N THR A 228 13.49 -2.60 13.70
CA THR A 228 14.43 -2.20 14.75
C THR A 228 14.81 -3.34 15.67
N GLU A 229 13.98 -4.39 15.78
CA GLU A 229 14.16 -5.53 16.72
C GLU A 229 14.23 -6.85 15.95
N TRP A 230 14.93 -7.85 16.51
CA TRP A 230 15.11 -9.19 15.89
C TRP A 230 14.32 -10.27 16.61
#